data_899133df49b673d7f9f24be18ea76c24
#
_entry.id   899133df49b673d7f9f24be18ea76c24
#
_cell.length_a   1.000
_cell.length_b   1.000
_cell.length_c   1.000
_cell.angle_alpha   90.00
_cell.angle_beta   90.00
_cell.angle_gamma   90.00
#
_symmetry.space_group_name_H-M   'P 1'
#
loop_
_entity.id
_entity.type
_entity.pdbx_description
1 polymer ?
#
loop_
_entity_poly.entity_id
_entity_poly.type
_entity_poly.pdbx_seq_one_letter_code
_entity_poly.pdbx_strand_id
1 'polypeptide(L)'
;MAARIVETFGEDTLNVFNDSPEKLLQVKGITQKRLDDILEGYQKSSSIRELMMYLSPFGVTPAKASKIQEKFGPAAFMIVKEEPFRLCEVHGFGFLTVDQIAVKAKHFRADDPLRIKAAILHIMSEAEGEGHLYLKREDIIERVEKLLNHNKDVSPVSERAIRDTGMI
;
A
#
# COMPACT_ATOMS: atom_id res chain seq x y z
N MET A 1 28.48 -6.03 14.38
CA MET A 1 27.61 -7.22 14.62
C MET A 1 27.26 -7.91 13.32
N ALA A 2 26.72 -7.21 12.31
CA ALA A 2 26.43 -7.80 11.00
C ALA A 2 27.60 -8.59 10.40
N ALA A 3 28.83 -8.04 10.44
CA ALA A 3 30.02 -8.73 9.95
C ALA A 3 30.25 -10.10 10.60
N ARG A 4 30.04 -10.22 11.92
CA ARG A 4 30.19 -11.50 12.62
C ARG A 4 29.13 -12.54 12.23
N ILE A 5 27.91 -12.10 11.95
CA ILE A 5 26.85 -12.99 11.46
C ILE A 5 27.24 -13.54 10.09
N VAL A 6 27.66 -12.66 9.17
CA VAL A 6 28.12 -13.06 7.83
C VAL A 6 29.37 -13.93 7.90
N GLU A 7 30.29 -13.66 8.82
CA GLU A 7 31.50 -14.44 9.04
C GLU A 7 31.18 -15.86 9.57
N THR A 8 30.10 -15.98 10.39
CA THR A 8 29.68 -17.28 10.97
C THR A 8 28.90 -18.13 9.97
N PHE A 9 28.02 -17.53 9.18
CA PHE A 9 27.07 -18.24 8.33
C PHE A 9 27.34 -18.08 6.82
N GLY A 10 28.23 -17.18 6.41
CA GLY A 10 28.61 -17.02 5.00
C GLY A 10 27.41 -16.77 4.10
N GLU A 11 27.31 -17.56 3.04
CA GLU A 11 26.22 -17.51 2.06
C GLU A 11 24.86 -17.92 2.63
N ASP A 12 24.86 -18.74 3.69
CA ASP A 12 23.63 -19.20 4.36
C ASP A 12 23.01 -18.16 5.29
N THR A 13 23.62 -16.98 5.43
CA THR A 13 23.13 -15.94 6.34
C THR A 13 21.64 -15.62 6.13
N LEU A 14 21.19 -15.45 4.90
CA LEU A 14 19.79 -15.14 4.59
C LEU A 14 18.85 -16.31 4.90
N ASN A 15 19.27 -17.53 4.65
CA ASN A 15 18.49 -18.72 4.99
C ASN A 15 18.33 -18.86 6.51
N VAL A 16 19.38 -18.55 7.27
CA VAL A 16 19.32 -18.53 8.74
C VAL A 16 18.32 -17.50 9.24
N PHE A 17 18.28 -16.30 8.66
CA PHE A 17 17.29 -15.28 9.03
C PHE A 17 15.84 -15.71 8.76
N ASN A 18 15.62 -16.43 7.67
CA ASN A 18 14.27 -16.81 7.23
C ASN A 18 13.78 -18.11 7.91
N ASP A 19 14.64 -19.12 8.00
CA ASP A 19 14.21 -20.48 8.32
C ASP A 19 14.61 -20.94 9.74
N SER A 20 15.66 -20.35 10.31
CA SER A 20 16.22 -20.81 11.59
C SER A 20 16.89 -19.66 12.37
N PRO A 21 16.14 -18.58 12.67
CA PRO A 21 16.71 -17.37 13.28
C PRO A 21 17.33 -17.60 14.67
N GLU A 22 16.90 -18.64 15.38
CA GLU A 22 17.49 -19.05 16.68
C GLU A 22 18.97 -19.40 16.58
N LYS A 23 19.46 -19.81 15.41
CA LYS A 23 20.90 -20.08 15.19
C LYS A 23 21.75 -18.83 15.36
N LEU A 24 21.18 -17.64 15.19
CA LEU A 24 21.89 -16.38 15.42
C LEU A 24 22.37 -16.22 16.87
N LEU A 25 21.75 -16.91 17.85
CA LEU A 25 22.20 -16.94 19.23
C LEU A 25 23.60 -17.58 19.44
N GLN A 26 24.07 -18.36 18.45
CA GLN A 26 25.42 -18.95 18.45
C GLN A 26 26.50 -17.90 18.23
N VAL A 27 26.13 -16.74 17.65
CA VAL A 27 27.07 -15.65 17.39
C VAL A 27 27.38 -14.90 18.68
N LYS A 28 28.66 -14.83 19.06
CA LYS A 28 29.11 -14.16 20.29
C LYS A 28 28.60 -12.71 20.35
N GLY A 29 27.82 -12.44 21.40
CA GLY A 29 27.28 -11.11 21.70
C GLY A 29 25.84 -10.89 21.19
N ILE A 30 25.19 -11.93 20.67
CA ILE A 30 23.74 -11.92 20.40
C ILE A 30 23.05 -12.59 21.59
N THR A 31 22.25 -11.80 22.31
CA THR A 31 21.33 -12.25 23.35
C THR A 31 19.94 -12.40 22.79
N GLN A 32 19.01 -13.04 23.50
CA GLN A 32 17.61 -13.17 23.05
C GLN A 32 17.01 -11.79 22.68
N LYS A 33 17.13 -10.81 23.55
CA LYS A 33 16.64 -9.45 23.28
C LYS A 33 17.22 -8.85 22.00
N ARG A 34 18.53 -9.04 21.77
CA ARG A 34 19.17 -8.56 20.55
C ARG A 34 18.74 -9.33 19.32
N LEU A 35 18.45 -10.61 19.45
CA LEU A 35 17.89 -11.41 18.38
C LEU A 35 16.54 -10.85 17.96
N ASP A 36 15.67 -10.56 18.92
CA ASP A 36 14.34 -10.00 18.68
C ASP A 36 14.44 -8.65 17.95
N ASP A 37 15.30 -7.74 18.42
CA ASP A 37 15.56 -6.43 17.78
C ASP A 37 16.10 -6.59 16.33
N ILE A 38 17.00 -7.55 16.11
CA ILE A 38 17.58 -7.82 14.79
C ILE A 38 16.52 -8.37 13.84
N LEU A 39 15.69 -9.30 14.30
CA LEU A 39 14.63 -9.90 13.48
C LEU A 39 13.56 -8.89 13.12
N GLU A 40 13.15 -8.03 14.06
CA GLU A 40 12.21 -6.93 13.78
C GLU A 40 12.78 -5.99 12.70
N GLY A 41 14.03 -5.57 12.83
CA GLY A 41 14.71 -4.72 11.84
C GLY A 41 14.84 -5.41 10.47
N TYR A 42 15.14 -6.70 10.44
CA TYR A 42 15.24 -7.48 9.21
C TYR A 42 13.89 -7.61 8.51
N GLN A 43 12.83 -7.98 9.24
CA GLN A 43 11.46 -8.11 8.73
C GLN A 43 10.97 -6.78 8.16
N LYS A 44 11.16 -5.68 8.89
CA LYS A 44 10.81 -4.34 8.43
C LYS A 44 11.53 -3.97 7.13
N SER A 45 12.83 -4.23 7.05
CA SER A 45 13.64 -3.94 5.86
C SER A 45 13.26 -4.84 4.68
N SER A 46 12.94 -6.12 4.91
CA SER A 46 12.49 -7.06 3.89
C SER A 46 11.14 -6.65 3.31
N SER A 47 10.18 -6.30 4.16
CA SER A 47 8.85 -5.83 3.76
C SER A 47 8.91 -4.54 2.94
N ILE A 48 9.78 -3.59 3.31
CA ILE A 48 9.98 -2.36 2.52
C ILE A 48 10.56 -2.68 1.15
N ARG A 49 11.52 -3.60 1.04
CA ARG A 49 12.07 -4.01 -0.26
C ARG A 49 11.03 -4.65 -1.16
N GLU A 50 10.20 -5.52 -0.60
CA GLU A 50 9.12 -6.18 -1.34
C GLU A 50 8.11 -5.16 -1.86
N LEU A 51 7.68 -4.22 -1.01
CA LEU A 51 6.85 -3.08 -1.40
C LEU A 51 7.51 -2.25 -2.50
N MET A 52 8.81 -1.96 -2.39
CA MET A 52 9.54 -1.19 -3.38
C MET A 52 9.62 -1.91 -4.73
N MET A 53 9.89 -3.22 -4.74
CA MET A 53 9.91 -4.01 -5.97
C MET A 53 8.56 -3.96 -6.68
N TYR A 54 7.46 -4.05 -5.92
CA TYR A 54 6.11 -4.00 -6.47
C TYR A 54 5.68 -2.60 -6.91
N LEU A 55 6.02 -1.57 -6.14
CA LEU A 55 5.51 -0.20 -6.33
C LEU A 55 6.45 0.72 -7.11
N SER A 56 7.71 0.35 -7.36
CA SER A 56 8.67 1.17 -8.11
C SER A 56 8.19 1.56 -9.52
N PRO A 57 7.49 0.70 -10.29
CA PRO A 57 6.97 1.07 -11.61
C PRO A 57 5.96 2.22 -11.57
N PHE A 58 5.38 2.50 -10.40
CA PHE A 58 4.40 3.58 -10.20
C PHE A 58 5.00 4.85 -9.60
N GLY A 59 6.33 4.95 -9.58
CA GLY A 59 7.03 6.13 -9.04
C GLY A 59 6.94 6.27 -7.51
N VAL A 60 6.64 5.17 -6.80
CA VAL A 60 6.61 5.17 -5.33
C VAL A 60 8.05 5.18 -4.80
N THR A 61 8.37 6.20 -4.01
CA THR A 61 9.68 6.37 -3.40
C THR A 61 9.86 5.51 -2.15
N PRO A 62 11.11 5.24 -1.69
CA PRO A 62 11.36 4.53 -0.42
C PRO A 62 10.66 5.16 0.79
N ALA A 63 10.61 6.50 0.85
CA ALA A 63 9.91 7.22 1.91
C ALA A 63 8.40 6.93 1.91
N LYS A 64 7.78 6.83 0.74
CA LYS A 64 6.37 6.44 0.60
C LYS A 64 6.16 4.98 1.00
N ALA A 65 7.04 4.06 0.58
CA ALA A 65 6.98 2.66 0.99
C ALA A 65 7.12 2.49 2.51
N SER A 66 7.99 3.28 3.15
CA SER A 66 8.11 3.28 4.62
C SER A 66 6.82 3.72 5.32
N LYS A 67 6.09 4.72 4.78
CA LYS A 67 4.79 5.13 5.32
C LYS A 67 3.72 4.05 5.19
N ILE A 68 3.73 3.29 4.09
CA ILE A 68 2.84 2.13 3.91
C ILE A 68 3.13 1.09 4.99
N GLN A 69 4.43 0.77 5.18
CA GLN A 69 4.86 -0.19 6.19
C GLN A 69 4.52 0.27 7.61
N GLU A 70 4.66 1.56 7.90
CA GLU A 70 4.31 2.16 9.19
C GLU A 70 2.80 2.07 9.47
N LYS A 71 1.97 2.34 8.45
CA LYS A 71 0.51 2.31 8.57
C LYS A 71 -0.06 0.90 8.70
N PHE A 72 0.45 -0.06 7.92
CA PHE A 72 -0.15 -1.39 7.77
C PHE A 72 0.70 -2.52 8.36
N GLY A 73 1.93 -2.23 8.81
CA GLY A 73 2.80 -3.21 9.43
C GLY A 73 3.11 -4.40 8.54
N PRO A 74 3.19 -5.62 9.11
CA PRO A 74 3.51 -6.83 8.35
C PRO A 74 2.52 -7.17 7.22
N ALA A 75 1.28 -6.67 7.30
CA ALA A 75 0.25 -6.89 6.29
C ALA A 75 0.37 -5.93 5.08
N ALA A 76 1.32 -4.99 5.10
CA ALA A 76 1.43 -3.91 4.12
C ALA A 76 1.45 -4.42 2.67
N PHE A 77 2.26 -5.44 2.37
CA PHE A 77 2.36 -5.98 1.01
C PHE A 77 1.05 -6.62 0.54
N MET A 78 0.41 -7.41 1.40
CA MET A 78 -0.87 -8.06 1.06
C MET A 78 -1.98 -7.02 0.85
N ILE A 79 -2.04 -5.98 1.69
CA ILE A 79 -3.02 -4.89 1.54
C ILE A 79 -2.81 -4.16 0.21
N VAL A 80 -1.57 -3.82 -0.14
CA VAL A 80 -1.27 -3.16 -1.41
C VAL A 80 -1.69 -4.00 -2.61
N LYS A 81 -1.55 -5.31 -2.51
CA LYS A 81 -1.86 -6.26 -3.59
C LYS A 81 -3.35 -6.56 -3.71
N GLU A 82 -4.03 -6.79 -2.60
CA GLU A 82 -5.43 -7.26 -2.59
C GLU A 82 -6.45 -6.11 -2.42
N GLU A 83 -6.07 -5.05 -1.69
CA GLU A 83 -6.92 -3.91 -1.37
C GLU A 83 -6.22 -2.57 -1.68
N PRO A 84 -5.76 -2.32 -2.93
CA PRO A 84 -4.90 -1.17 -3.25
C PRO A 84 -5.52 0.18 -2.87
N PHE A 85 -6.85 0.31 -2.89
CA PHE A 85 -7.52 1.57 -2.54
C PHE A 85 -7.36 1.97 -1.07
N ARG A 86 -6.96 1.05 -0.19
CA ARG A 86 -6.57 1.41 1.17
C ARG A 86 -5.30 2.27 1.23
N LEU A 87 -4.52 2.30 0.17
CA LEU A 87 -3.39 3.25 0.06
C LEU A 87 -3.84 4.71 0.12
N CYS A 88 -5.08 5.04 -0.23
CA CYS A 88 -5.63 6.38 -0.05
C CYS A 88 -5.67 6.83 1.43
N GLU A 89 -5.61 5.89 2.38
CA GLU A 89 -5.49 6.20 3.81
C GLU A 89 -4.07 6.64 4.23
N VAL A 90 -3.08 6.46 3.33
CA VAL A 90 -1.67 6.78 3.59
C VAL A 90 -1.36 8.18 3.06
N HIS A 91 -0.90 9.06 3.94
CA HIS A 91 -0.56 10.44 3.53
C HIS A 91 0.46 10.46 2.38
N GLY A 92 0.09 11.16 1.31
CA GLY A 92 0.90 11.28 0.10
C GLY A 92 0.54 10.30 -1.01
N PHE A 93 -0.55 9.50 -0.83
CA PHE A 93 -1.16 8.71 -1.89
C PHE A 93 -2.52 9.30 -2.27
N GLY A 94 -2.55 10.03 -3.38
CA GLY A 94 -3.82 10.50 -3.97
C GLY A 94 -4.50 9.41 -4.79
N PHE A 95 -5.82 9.55 -4.98
CA PHE A 95 -6.65 8.59 -5.72
C PHE A 95 -6.06 8.19 -7.08
N LEU A 96 -5.62 9.16 -7.90
CA LEU A 96 -5.09 8.88 -9.24
C LEU A 96 -3.87 7.94 -9.23
N THR A 97 -2.96 8.11 -8.25
CA THR A 97 -1.79 7.23 -8.09
C THR A 97 -2.22 5.82 -7.68
N VAL A 98 -3.16 5.74 -6.75
CA VAL A 98 -3.68 4.46 -6.25
C VAL A 98 -4.47 3.74 -7.34
N ASP A 99 -5.26 4.46 -8.14
CA ASP A 99 -6.02 3.91 -9.27
C ASP A 99 -5.09 3.32 -10.34
N GLN A 100 -3.97 3.99 -10.64
CA GLN A 100 -2.95 3.44 -11.53
C GLN A 100 -2.31 2.14 -11.01
N ILE A 101 -2.08 2.05 -9.70
CA ILE A 101 -1.57 0.83 -9.06
C ILE A 101 -2.61 -0.29 -9.16
N ALA A 102 -3.87 0.01 -8.85
CA ALA A 102 -4.97 -0.93 -8.88
C ALA A 102 -5.26 -1.47 -10.28
N VAL A 103 -5.29 -0.60 -11.31
CA VAL A 103 -5.54 -0.97 -12.71
C VAL A 103 -4.53 -2.01 -13.21
N LYS A 104 -3.28 -1.95 -12.74
CA LYS A 104 -2.26 -2.95 -13.10
C LYS A 104 -2.32 -4.23 -12.25
N ALA A 105 -3.10 -4.23 -11.17
CA ALA A 105 -3.36 -5.45 -10.40
C ALA A 105 -4.32 -6.37 -11.18
N LYS A 106 -3.97 -7.66 -11.33
CA LYS A 106 -4.68 -8.60 -12.20
C LYS A 106 -6.16 -8.87 -11.84
N HIS A 107 -6.60 -8.44 -10.66
CA HIS A 107 -7.97 -8.66 -10.16
C HIS A 107 -8.81 -7.38 -10.11
N PHE A 108 -8.35 -6.33 -10.76
CA PHE A 108 -9.03 -5.05 -10.79
C PHE A 108 -10.33 -5.11 -11.61
N ARG A 109 -11.40 -4.58 -11.03
CA ARG A 109 -12.68 -4.32 -11.71
C ARG A 109 -12.93 -2.81 -11.77
N ALA A 110 -13.34 -2.31 -12.93
CA ALA A 110 -13.61 -0.88 -13.12
C ALA A 110 -14.70 -0.35 -12.16
N ASP A 111 -15.72 -1.18 -11.93
CA ASP A 111 -16.88 -0.91 -11.08
C ASP A 111 -16.72 -1.43 -9.63
N ASP A 112 -15.48 -1.69 -9.19
CA ASP A 112 -15.21 -2.16 -7.84
C ASP A 112 -15.76 -1.16 -6.80
N PRO A 113 -16.58 -1.61 -5.83
CA PRO A 113 -17.13 -0.73 -4.79
C PRO A 113 -16.07 0.01 -3.98
N LEU A 114 -14.90 -0.60 -3.73
CA LEU A 114 -13.79 0.05 -3.02
C LEU A 114 -13.18 1.17 -3.88
N ARG A 115 -13.08 0.98 -5.20
CA ARG A 115 -12.63 2.02 -6.12
C ARG A 115 -13.59 3.21 -6.10
N ILE A 116 -14.89 2.95 -6.25
CA ILE A 116 -15.93 4.00 -6.24
C ILE A 116 -15.91 4.72 -4.88
N LYS A 117 -15.82 3.98 -3.77
CA LYS A 117 -15.70 4.55 -2.43
C LYS A 117 -14.50 5.49 -2.31
N ALA A 118 -13.33 5.05 -2.75
CA ALA A 118 -12.11 5.86 -2.69
C ALA A 118 -12.24 7.13 -3.55
N ALA A 119 -12.89 7.04 -4.73
CA ALA A 119 -13.17 8.19 -5.58
C ALA A 119 -14.13 9.19 -4.91
N ILE A 120 -15.21 8.71 -4.28
CA ILE A 120 -16.16 9.56 -3.54
C ILE A 120 -15.43 10.30 -2.41
N LEU A 121 -14.66 9.59 -1.59
CA LEU A 121 -13.90 10.20 -0.49
C LEU A 121 -12.89 11.23 -0.99
N HIS A 122 -12.26 10.97 -2.14
CA HIS A 122 -11.34 11.91 -2.75
C HIS A 122 -12.04 13.21 -3.18
N ILE A 123 -13.18 13.11 -3.89
CA ILE A 123 -13.98 14.27 -4.30
C ILE A 123 -14.48 15.07 -3.09
N MET A 124 -14.90 14.38 -2.03
CA MET A 124 -15.33 15.05 -0.80
C MET A 124 -14.18 15.80 -0.12
N SER A 125 -12.99 15.20 -0.08
CA SER A 125 -11.79 15.83 0.49
C SER A 125 -11.30 17.02 -0.34
N GLU A 126 -11.40 16.95 -1.67
CA GLU A 126 -11.09 18.10 -2.55
C GLU A 126 -12.07 19.25 -2.31
N ALA A 127 -13.37 18.97 -2.22
CA ALA A 127 -14.38 19.97 -1.96
C ALA A 127 -14.20 20.64 -0.58
N GLU A 128 -13.83 19.87 0.45
CA GLU A 128 -13.46 20.42 1.76
C GLU A 128 -12.26 21.35 1.65
N GLY A 129 -11.24 20.98 0.90
CA GLY A 129 -10.07 21.83 0.62
C GLY A 129 -10.39 23.11 -0.15
N GLU A 130 -11.44 23.09 -0.98
CA GLU A 130 -12.01 24.26 -1.68
C GLU A 130 -12.91 25.13 -0.79
N GLY A 131 -13.16 24.71 0.45
CA GLY A 131 -14.00 25.43 1.41
C GLY A 131 -15.49 25.10 1.33
N HIS A 132 -15.89 24.06 0.61
CA HIS A 132 -17.26 23.60 0.57
C HIS A 132 -17.61 22.78 1.83
N LEU A 133 -18.69 23.15 2.53
CA LEU A 133 -19.19 22.42 3.68
C LEU A 133 -20.08 21.23 3.29
N TYR A 134 -20.61 21.23 2.09
CA TYR A 134 -21.41 20.16 1.51
C TYR A 134 -21.36 20.21 -0.03
N LEU A 135 -21.64 19.10 -0.65
CA LEU A 135 -21.89 18.98 -2.09
C LEU A 135 -23.29 18.39 -2.30
N LYS A 136 -23.94 18.78 -3.38
CA LYS A 136 -25.17 18.11 -3.81
C LYS A 136 -24.83 16.72 -4.30
N ARG A 137 -25.75 15.78 -4.12
CA ARG A 137 -25.59 14.39 -4.55
C ARG A 137 -25.24 14.30 -6.05
N GLU A 138 -25.92 15.06 -6.87
CA GLU A 138 -25.72 15.08 -8.32
C GLU A 138 -24.30 15.55 -8.68
N ASP A 139 -23.81 16.59 -8.01
CA ASP A 139 -22.47 17.14 -8.22
C ASP A 139 -21.39 16.10 -7.84
N ILE A 140 -21.61 15.33 -6.75
CA ILE A 140 -20.71 14.25 -6.33
C ILE A 140 -20.67 13.19 -7.43
N ILE A 141 -21.81 12.73 -7.90
CA ILE A 141 -21.93 11.67 -8.91
C ILE A 141 -21.21 12.09 -10.20
N GLU A 142 -21.48 13.29 -10.70
CA GLU A 142 -20.84 13.83 -11.91
C GLU A 142 -19.31 13.89 -11.78
N ARG A 143 -18.80 14.43 -10.64
CA ARG A 143 -17.37 14.54 -10.39
C ARG A 143 -16.72 13.17 -10.27
N VAL A 144 -17.34 12.22 -9.56
CA VAL A 144 -16.86 10.85 -9.39
C VAL A 144 -16.85 10.11 -10.72
N GLU A 145 -17.91 10.18 -11.53
CA GLU A 145 -17.97 9.56 -12.85
C GLU A 145 -16.85 10.09 -13.75
N LYS A 146 -16.64 11.39 -13.78
CA LYS A 146 -15.56 12.03 -14.55
C LYS A 146 -14.19 11.58 -14.07
N LEU A 147 -13.97 11.48 -12.75
CA LEU A 147 -12.71 11.01 -12.16
C LEU A 147 -12.43 9.54 -12.51
N LEU A 148 -13.42 8.66 -12.35
CA LEU A 148 -13.27 7.22 -12.61
C LEU A 148 -13.06 6.93 -14.10
N ASN A 149 -13.64 7.75 -15.00
CA ASN A 149 -13.54 7.59 -16.45
C ASN A 149 -12.37 8.38 -17.07
N HIS A 150 -11.51 8.98 -16.24
CA HIS A 150 -10.32 9.69 -16.72
C HIS A 150 -9.33 8.74 -17.41
N ASN A 151 -9.19 7.53 -16.91
CA ASN A 151 -8.31 6.52 -17.47
C ASN A 151 -9.01 5.74 -18.59
N LYS A 152 -8.59 5.97 -19.83
CA LYS A 152 -9.16 5.34 -21.04
C LYS A 152 -8.83 3.85 -21.16
N ASP A 153 -7.87 3.35 -20.39
CA ASP A 153 -7.49 1.92 -20.39
C ASP A 153 -8.43 1.07 -19.52
N VAL A 154 -9.39 1.74 -18.85
CA VAL A 154 -10.35 1.10 -17.95
C VAL A 154 -11.75 1.22 -18.52
N SER A 155 -12.56 0.17 -18.41
CA SER A 155 -13.98 0.22 -18.79
C SER A 155 -14.71 1.35 -18.06
N PRO A 156 -15.58 2.11 -18.76
CA PRO A 156 -16.28 3.22 -18.14
C PRO A 156 -17.21 2.74 -17.02
N VAL A 157 -17.21 3.51 -15.94
CA VAL A 157 -18.11 3.32 -14.80
C VAL A 157 -19.35 4.20 -15.01
N SER A 158 -20.53 3.62 -14.91
CA SER A 158 -21.79 4.33 -15.07
C SER A 158 -22.24 5.00 -13.77
N GLU A 159 -23.02 6.06 -13.90
CA GLU A 159 -23.71 6.72 -12.78
C GLU A 159 -24.49 5.72 -11.90
N ARG A 160 -25.15 4.74 -12.54
CA ARG A 160 -25.88 3.68 -11.83
C ARG A 160 -24.97 2.90 -10.88
N ALA A 161 -23.78 2.50 -11.34
CA ALA A 161 -22.83 1.78 -10.50
C ALA A 161 -22.39 2.60 -9.28
N ILE A 162 -22.25 3.93 -9.44
CA ILE A 162 -21.93 4.86 -8.36
C ILE A 162 -23.07 4.93 -7.35
N ARG A 163 -24.31 5.04 -7.81
CA ARG A 163 -25.53 5.08 -6.96
C ARG A 163 -25.75 3.77 -6.20
N ASP A 164 -25.50 2.63 -6.85
CA ASP A 164 -25.71 1.29 -6.29
C ASP A 164 -24.73 0.97 -5.13
N THR A 165 -23.67 1.76 -4.92
CA THR A 165 -22.79 1.61 -3.73
C THR A 165 -23.50 1.98 -2.42
N GLY A 166 -24.61 2.71 -2.48
CA GLY A 166 -25.36 3.15 -1.30
C GLY A 166 -24.61 4.17 -0.42
N MET A 167 -23.55 4.78 -0.94
CA MET A 167 -22.71 5.74 -0.20
C MET A 167 -23.14 7.19 -0.38
N ILE A 168 -23.95 7.45 -1.39
CA ILE A 168 -24.47 8.76 -1.74
C ILE A 168 -25.98 8.70 -1.84
#